data_6b3d1c0fc471ec36cf3320ff3f5dac2c
#
_entry.id   6b3d1c0fc471ec36cf3320ff3f5dac2c
#
_cell.length_a   1.000
_cell.length_b   1.000
_cell.length_c   1.000
_cell.angle_alpha   90.00
_cell.angle_beta   90.00
_cell.angle_gamma   90.00
#
_symmetry.space_group_name_H-M   'P 1'
#
loop_
_entity.id
_entity.type
_entity.pdbx_description
1 polymer ?
#
loop_
_entity_poly.entity_id
_entity_poly.type
_entity_poly.pdbx_seq_one_letter_code
_entity_poly.pdbx_strand_id
1 'polypeptide(L)'
;MMYDAKTALVLGLGESGLAMALWLARSGACVRVADTREAPERLAALQAAVPQAQFIAGAFSAELLDGVDFVAVSPGLAPGRELAGIAPAAQEKNIPVWGEIELFAQALAALKAERGYAPKVIAITGTNGKTTVTSLVGLLCERAGLATRVAGNISPAALDVLREVLDAEPAPQPVEADAEAAEPVAGTLPQAWILELSSFQLHTTFSLQADAATVLNLSQDHLDWHGDMAAYAKDKARIFGEQTVRILNRDDALVMHMADPLAETVTFGTGEPAEVDSFGLVNERGIFWLAQAVPSEEVIEKKRRKNDPAPEPVPTMAKKLMPADALKIRGQHNASNALAALALCRAIGLPFAPLLHGLREYQGEPHRVELITAVGEVEYYDDSKGTNVGATVAALSG
;
A
#
# COMPACT_ATOMS: atom_id res chain seq x y z
N MET A 1 15.23 3.89 -22.91
CA MET A 1 15.05 3.54 -21.46
C MET A 1 14.40 4.72 -20.74
N MET A 2 13.70 4.49 -19.64
CA MET A 2 12.85 5.50 -18.96
C MET A 2 13.64 6.74 -18.48
N TYR A 3 14.87 6.55 -18.03
CA TYR A 3 15.74 7.62 -17.50
C TYR A 3 17.04 7.77 -18.30
N ASP A 4 17.01 7.43 -19.57
CA ASP A 4 18.19 7.54 -20.43
C ASP A 4 18.77 8.97 -20.44
N ALA A 5 20.09 9.08 -20.33
CA ALA A 5 20.84 10.34 -20.22
C ALA A 5 20.46 11.23 -19.00
N LYS A 6 19.74 10.71 -18.00
CA LYS A 6 19.43 11.41 -16.75
C LYS A 6 20.42 11.07 -15.66
N THR A 7 20.78 12.07 -14.84
CA THR A 7 21.58 11.86 -13.63
C THR A 7 20.66 11.86 -12.41
N ALA A 8 20.63 10.75 -11.70
CA ALA A 8 19.85 10.55 -10.48
C ALA A 8 20.75 10.59 -9.25
N LEU A 9 20.39 11.35 -8.24
CA LEU A 9 21.01 11.33 -6.92
C LEU A 9 20.15 10.52 -5.95
N VAL A 10 20.65 9.38 -5.49
CA VAL A 10 19.99 8.57 -4.45
C VAL A 10 20.50 9.01 -3.07
N LEU A 11 19.62 9.41 -2.18
CA LEU A 11 19.94 9.79 -0.80
C LEU A 11 19.57 8.67 0.17
N GLY A 12 20.57 8.18 0.91
CA GLY A 12 20.48 7.07 1.85
C GLY A 12 20.59 5.70 1.15
N LEU A 13 21.48 4.84 1.65
CA LEU A 13 21.73 3.51 1.13
C LEU A 13 21.25 2.43 2.13
N GLY A 14 19.93 2.48 2.41
CA GLY A 14 19.18 1.41 3.06
C GLY A 14 18.57 0.45 2.03
N GLU A 15 17.55 -0.33 2.43
CA GLU A 15 16.83 -1.24 1.53
C GLU A 15 16.22 -0.49 0.34
N SER A 16 15.40 0.52 0.61
CA SER A 16 14.77 1.34 -0.45
C SER A 16 15.82 2.09 -1.30
N GLY A 17 16.92 2.57 -0.68
CA GLY A 17 17.97 3.28 -1.41
C GLY A 17 18.70 2.38 -2.40
N LEU A 18 19.01 1.15 -2.01
CA LEU A 18 19.61 0.15 -2.92
C LEU A 18 18.61 -0.22 -4.03
N ALA A 19 17.34 -0.49 -3.68
CA ALA A 19 16.30 -0.82 -4.66
C ALA A 19 16.14 0.29 -5.71
N MET A 20 16.12 1.58 -5.28
CA MET A 20 16.08 2.73 -6.19
C MET A 20 17.32 2.81 -7.06
N ALA A 21 18.54 2.64 -6.51
CA ALA A 21 19.79 2.70 -7.28
C ALA A 21 19.84 1.61 -8.37
N LEU A 22 19.43 0.38 -8.03
CA LEU A 22 19.39 -0.74 -8.97
C LEU A 22 18.34 -0.51 -10.08
N TRP A 23 17.17 -0.03 -9.71
CA TRP A 23 16.10 0.30 -10.67
C TRP A 23 16.51 1.40 -11.64
N LEU A 24 17.08 2.49 -11.11
CA LEU A 24 17.52 3.65 -11.89
C LEU A 24 18.63 3.28 -12.88
N ALA A 25 19.64 2.50 -12.42
CA ALA A 25 20.71 2.01 -13.29
C ALA A 25 20.16 1.10 -14.41
N ARG A 26 19.23 0.17 -14.09
CA ARG A 26 18.52 -0.67 -15.07
C ARG A 26 17.75 0.19 -16.07
N SER A 27 17.21 1.30 -15.65
CA SER A 27 16.39 2.20 -16.46
C SER A 27 17.21 3.23 -17.27
N GLY A 28 18.54 3.14 -17.24
CA GLY A 28 19.46 3.94 -18.06
C GLY A 28 19.97 5.22 -17.40
N ALA A 29 19.67 5.47 -16.12
CA ALA A 29 20.17 6.64 -15.43
C ALA A 29 21.66 6.51 -15.08
N CYS A 30 22.37 7.65 -15.05
CA CYS A 30 23.65 7.79 -14.38
C CYS A 30 23.37 7.94 -12.87
N VAL A 31 23.80 6.97 -12.05
CA VAL A 31 23.46 6.90 -10.64
C VAL A 31 24.59 7.44 -9.76
N ARG A 32 24.25 8.43 -8.96
CA ARG A 32 25.06 8.91 -7.85
C ARG A 32 24.35 8.59 -6.54
N VAL A 33 25.05 8.03 -5.54
CA VAL A 33 24.48 7.66 -4.25
C VAL A 33 25.21 8.41 -3.14
N ALA A 34 24.46 9.04 -2.25
CA ALA A 34 25.02 9.68 -1.06
C ALA A 34 24.42 9.09 0.21
N ASP A 35 25.26 8.88 1.23
CA ASP A 35 24.83 8.42 2.56
C ASP A 35 25.62 9.17 3.64
N THR A 36 24.99 9.44 4.78
CA THR A 36 25.65 10.10 5.91
C THR A 36 26.70 9.22 6.57
N ARG A 37 26.64 7.91 6.37
CA ARG A 37 27.59 6.91 6.86
C ARG A 37 28.72 6.69 5.85
N GLU A 38 29.94 6.51 6.33
CA GLU A 38 31.09 6.21 5.47
C GLU A 38 30.99 4.82 4.80
N ALA A 39 30.48 3.83 5.51
CA ALA A 39 30.34 2.46 5.03
C ALA A 39 28.96 1.89 5.40
N PRO A 40 27.87 2.31 4.70
CA PRO A 40 26.57 1.71 4.90
C PRO A 40 26.58 0.23 4.52
N GLU A 41 25.82 -0.59 5.24
CA GLU A 41 25.79 -2.05 5.11
C GLU A 41 25.61 -2.54 3.66
N ARG A 42 24.85 -1.79 2.85
CA ARG A 42 24.52 -2.16 1.45
C ARG A 42 25.51 -1.61 0.40
N LEU A 43 26.61 -0.96 0.82
CA LEU A 43 27.59 -0.38 -0.11
C LEU A 43 28.25 -1.43 -1.00
N ALA A 44 28.64 -2.58 -0.44
CA ALA A 44 29.23 -3.67 -1.21
C ALA A 44 28.27 -4.23 -2.26
N ALA A 45 26.98 -4.34 -1.94
CA ALA A 45 25.95 -4.78 -2.87
C ALA A 45 25.74 -3.77 -4.02
N LEU A 46 25.74 -2.47 -3.71
CA LEU A 46 25.69 -1.42 -4.73
C LEU A 46 26.87 -1.51 -5.69
N GLN A 47 28.09 -1.59 -5.16
CA GLN A 47 29.32 -1.63 -5.95
C GLN A 47 29.39 -2.87 -6.85
N ALA A 48 28.90 -4.01 -6.35
CA ALA A 48 28.85 -5.24 -7.14
C ALA A 48 27.82 -5.17 -8.28
N ALA A 49 26.65 -4.61 -8.02
CA ALA A 49 25.54 -4.58 -8.99
C ALA A 49 25.61 -3.39 -9.95
N VAL A 50 26.13 -2.24 -9.52
CA VAL A 50 26.25 -1.00 -10.30
C VAL A 50 27.66 -0.43 -10.15
N PRO A 51 28.70 -1.06 -10.73
CA PRO A 51 30.09 -0.64 -10.56
C PRO A 51 30.40 0.79 -10.98
N GLN A 52 29.58 1.36 -11.89
CA GLN A 52 29.71 2.74 -12.37
C GLN A 52 29.03 3.77 -11.45
N ALA A 53 28.27 3.35 -10.42
CA ALA A 53 27.66 4.29 -9.50
C ALA A 53 28.72 5.00 -8.65
N GLN A 54 28.62 6.31 -8.58
CA GLN A 54 29.47 7.10 -7.69
C GLN A 54 28.87 7.09 -6.28
N PHE A 55 29.64 6.66 -5.28
CA PHE A 55 29.26 6.75 -3.87
C PHE A 55 29.96 7.93 -3.19
N ILE A 56 29.21 8.70 -2.42
CA ILE A 56 29.66 9.90 -1.68
C ILE A 56 29.21 9.74 -0.21
N ALA A 57 30.16 9.72 0.71
CA ALA A 57 29.90 9.68 2.14
C ALA A 57 29.88 11.10 2.72
N GLY A 58 29.02 11.34 3.71
CA GLY A 58 28.99 12.57 4.48
C GLY A 58 27.61 13.24 4.50
N ALA A 59 27.55 14.42 5.11
CA ALA A 59 26.31 15.19 5.24
C ALA A 59 25.77 15.62 3.86
N PHE A 60 24.44 15.64 3.73
CA PHE A 60 23.82 16.08 2.48
C PHE A 60 23.87 17.59 2.34
N SER A 61 24.55 18.07 1.30
CA SER A 61 24.71 19.48 0.99
C SER A 61 24.16 19.84 -0.40
N ALA A 62 23.93 21.12 -0.64
CA ALA A 62 23.45 21.62 -1.93
C ALA A 62 24.39 21.32 -3.11
N GLU A 63 25.68 21.10 -2.85
CA GLU A 63 26.69 20.77 -3.86
C GLU A 63 26.43 19.41 -4.51
N LEU A 64 25.79 18.47 -3.79
CA LEU A 64 25.41 17.17 -4.34
C LEU A 64 24.42 17.26 -5.51
N LEU A 65 23.71 18.40 -5.62
CA LEU A 65 22.71 18.65 -6.68
C LEU A 65 23.31 19.10 -8.01
N ASP A 66 24.63 19.33 -8.09
CA ASP A 66 25.25 19.80 -9.31
C ASP A 66 25.24 18.72 -10.41
N GLY A 67 24.58 19.06 -11.52
CA GLY A 67 24.38 18.15 -12.66
C GLY A 67 23.37 17.03 -12.39
N VAL A 68 22.50 17.16 -11.38
CA VAL A 68 21.44 16.20 -11.04
C VAL A 68 20.13 16.63 -11.67
N ASP A 69 19.45 15.69 -12.34
CA ASP A 69 18.12 15.91 -12.92
C ASP A 69 17.01 15.69 -11.89
N PHE A 70 17.17 14.73 -10.99
CA PHE A 70 16.22 14.46 -9.89
C PHE A 70 16.88 13.74 -8.73
N VAL A 71 16.25 13.82 -7.55
CA VAL A 71 16.69 13.14 -6.32
C VAL A 71 15.75 11.97 -6.04
N ALA A 72 16.32 10.81 -5.72
CA ALA A 72 15.61 9.66 -5.18
C ALA A 72 15.93 9.52 -3.69
N VAL A 73 14.94 9.63 -2.80
CA VAL A 73 15.15 9.74 -1.35
C VAL A 73 14.63 8.53 -0.59
N SER A 74 15.47 7.99 0.30
CA SER A 74 15.06 6.93 1.22
C SER A 74 14.07 7.46 2.26
N PRO A 75 12.97 6.71 2.57
CA PRO A 75 11.87 7.21 3.41
C PRO A 75 12.27 7.52 4.86
N GLY A 76 13.34 6.92 5.37
CA GLY A 76 13.83 7.18 6.73
C GLY A 76 14.52 8.53 6.94
N LEU A 77 14.81 9.26 5.87
CA LEU A 77 15.48 10.57 5.95
C LEU A 77 14.45 11.66 6.20
N ALA A 78 14.55 12.33 7.36
CA ALA A 78 13.60 13.36 7.75
C ALA A 78 13.87 14.70 7.06
N PRO A 79 12.83 15.39 6.55
CA PRO A 79 12.97 16.70 5.91
C PRO A 79 13.66 17.74 6.79
N GLY A 80 13.31 17.77 8.08
CA GLY A 80 13.85 18.73 9.05
C GLY A 80 15.20 18.36 9.70
N ARG A 81 15.75 17.19 9.38
CA ARG A 81 17.00 16.69 9.95
C ARG A 81 18.02 16.39 8.85
N GLU A 82 18.04 15.17 8.34
CA GLU A 82 19.05 14.70 7.37
C GLU A 82 18.95 15.48 6.05
N LEU A 83 17.73 15.86 5.63
CA LEU A 83 17.50 16.57 4.37
C LEU A 83 17.54 18.09 4.50
N ALA A 84 17.66 18.65 5.71
CA ALA A 84 17.62 20.10 5.94
C ALA A 84 18.67 20.90 5.14
N GLY A 85 19.84 20.29 4.86
CA GLY A 85 20.90 20.90 4.08
C GLY A 85 20.72 20.86 2.57
N ILE A 86 19.84 19.99 2.05
CA ILE A 86 19.71 19.75 0.61
C ILE A 86 18.30 20.05 0.07
N ALA A 87 17.25 19.77 0.85
CA ALA A 87 15.87 19.91 0.39
C ALA A 87 15.49 21.35 -0.06
N PRO A 88 15.89 22.42 0.67
CA PRO A 88 15.61 23.79 0.21
C PRO A 88 16.29 24.11 -1.13
N ALA A 89 17.53 23.67 -1.33
CA ALA A 89 18.27 23.90 -2.57
C ALA A 89 17.67 23.10 -3.75
N ALA A 90 17.18 21.88 -3.51
CA ALA A 90 16.48 21.10 -4.52
C ALA A 90 15.18 21.82 -4.95
N GLN A 91 14.43 22.36 -4.00
CA GLN A 91 13.21 23.14 -4.27
C GLN A 91 13.52 24.42 -5.06
N GLU A 92 14.55 25.19 -4.68
CA GLU A 92 14.96 26.42 -5.37
C GLU A 92 15.39 26.12 -6.82
N LYS A 93 16.14 25.05 -7.04
CA LYS A 93 16.58 24.59 -8.36
C LYS A 93 15.48 23.88 -9.16
N ASN A 94 14.27 23.69 -8.61
CA ASN A 94 13.18 22.90 -9.18
C ASN A 94 13.59 21.46 -9.54
N ILE A 95 14.48 20.85 -8.74
CA ILE A 95 14.88 19.46 -8.90
C ILE A 95 13.84 18.58 -8.20
N PRO A 96 13.16 17.66 -8.93
CA PRO A 96 12.18 16.77 -8.32
C PRO A 96 12.80 15.86 -7.25
N VAL A 97 12.05 15.62 -6.17
CA VAL A 97 12.42 14.69 -5.10
C VAL A 97 11.39 13.59 -5.03
N TRP A 98 11.77 12.37 -5.35
CA TRP A 98 10.90 11.21 -5.44
C TRP A 98 11.30 10.12 -4.45
N GLY A 99 10.32 9.39 -3.95
CA GLY A 99 10.56 8.18 -3.15
C GLY A 99 10.51 6.92 -4.01
N GLU A 100 10.77 5.80 -3.38
CA GLU A 100 10.76 4.47 -4.00
C GLU A 100 9.39 4.15 -4.63
N ILE A 101 8.29 4.47 -3.94
CA ILE A 101 6.92 4.23 -4.41
C ILE A 101 6.53 5.15 -5.57
N GLU A 102 7.07 6.38 -5.61
CA GLU A 102 6.88 7.25 -6.77
C GLU A 102 7.56 6.67 -8.02
N LEU A 103 8.80 6.20 -7.89
CA LEU A 103 9.51 5.54 -9.00
C LEU A 103 8.79 4.26 -9.46
N PHE A 104 8.22 3.50 -8.51
CA PHE A 104 7.40 2.34 -8.83
C PHE A 104 6.11 2.72 -9.59
N ALA A 105 5.41 3.77 -9.16
CA ALA A 105 4.22 4.28 -9.83
C ALA A 105 4.52 4.73 -11.27
N GLN A 106 5.63 5.47 -11.46
CA GLN A 106 6.10 5.88 -12.78
C GLN A 106 6.45 4.67 -13.66
N ALA A 107 7.05 3.63 -13.08
CA ALA A 107 7.37 2.38 -13.78
C ALA A 107 6.10 1.65 -14.26
N LEU A 108 5.07 1.54 -13.41
CA LEU A 108 3.79 0.95 -13.81
C LEU A 108 3.12 1.76 -14.92
N ALA A 109 3.17 3.10 -14.84
CA ALA A 109 2.62 3.97 -15.87
C ALA A 109 3.35 3.79 -17.21
N ALA A 110 4.68 3.65 -17.20
CA ALA A 110 5.47 3.37 -18.39
C ALA A 110 5.13 1.99 -18.98
N LEU A 111 5.07 0.94 -18.17
CA LEU A 111 4.69 -0.41 -18.60
C LEU A 111 3.27 -0.46 -19.18
N LYS A 112 2.34 0.31 -18.61
CA LYS A 112 0.98 0.46 -19.17
C LYS A 112 1.02 1.10 -20.55
N ALA A 113 1.79 2.17 -20.73
CA ALA A 113 1.90 2.88 -21.99
C ALA A 113 2.62 2.04 -23.07
N GLU A 114 3.69 1.34 -22.70
CA GLU A 114 4.54 0.57 -23.63
C GLU A 114 3.95 -0.79 -24.02
N ARG A 115 3.31 -1.48 -23.05
CA ARG A 115 2.90 -2.89 -23.22
C ARG A 115 1.43 -3.16 -22.86
N GLY A 116 0.66 -2.14 -22.47
CA GLY A 116 -0.72 -2.33 -21.98
C GLY A 116 -0.81 -3.04 -20.62
N TYR A 117 0.30 -3.16 -19.88
CA TYR A 117 0.29 -3.80 -18.55
C TYR A 117 -0.47 -2.94 -17.54
N ALA A 118 -1.64 -3.41 -17.13
CA ALA A 118 -2.54 -2.71 -16.21
C ALA A 118 -2.99 -3.64 -15.07
N PRO A 119 -2.10 -3.95 -14.11
CA PRO A 119 -2.45 -4.78 -12.96
C PRO A 119 -3.41 -4.05 -12.03
N LYS A 120 -4.11 -4.79 -11.17
CA LYS A 120 -4.80 -4.22 -10.04
C LYS A 120 -3.80 -3.78 -8.99
N VAL A 121 -3.98 -2.57 -8.45
CA VAL A 121 -3.13 -2.03 -7.39
C VAL A 121 -3.99 -1.75 -6.16
N ILE A 122 -3.69 -2.40 -5.05
CA ILE A 122 -4.30 -2.14 -3.74
C ILE A 122 -3.23 -1.54 -2.83
N ALA A 123 -3.52 -0.37 -2.25
CA ALA A 123 -2.60 0.33 -1.36
C ALA A 123 -3.17 0.45 0.06
N ILE A 124 -2.34 0.13 1.06
CA ILE A 124 -2.74 0.05 2.47
C ILE A 124 -1.80 0.89 3.33
N THR A 125 -2.37 1.84 4.08
CA THR A 125 -1.66 2.59 5.13
C THR A 125 -2.51 2.70 6.39
N GLY A 126 -1.96 3.29 7.41
CA GLY A 126 -2.58 3.50 8.73
C GLY A 126 -1.51 3.63 9.79
N THR A 127 -1.88 3.96 11.02
CA THR A 127 -0.95 3.85 12.13
C THR A 127 -0.75 2.38 12.48
N ASN A 128 -1.82 1.63 12.69
CA ASN A 128 -1.81 0.22 13.07
C ASN A 128 -2.55 -0.67 12.05
N GLY A 129 -2.29 -1.98 12.07
CA GLY A 129 -2.99 -2.98 11.26
C GLY A 129 -2.48 -3.16 9.82
N LYS A 130 -1.57 -2.31 9.34
CA LYS A 130 -1.07 -2.33 7.95
C LYS A 130 -0.65 -3.73 7.49
N THR A 131 0.30 -4.34 8.18
CA THR A 131 0.88 -5.64 7.78
C THR A 131 -0.19 -6.73 7.77
N THR A 132 -1.03 -6.79 8.80
CA THR A 132 -2.13 -7.75 8.89
C THR A 132 -3.08 -7.62 7.71
N VAL A 133 -3.51 -6.39 7.38
CA VAL A 133 -4.43 -6.17 6.24
C VAL A 133 -3.73 -6.44 4.91
N THR A 134 -2.46 -6.05 4.77
CA THR A 134 -1.70 -6.26 3.53
C THR A 134 -1.49 -7.74 3.24
N SER A 135 -1.03 -8.52 4.22
CA SER A 135 -0.86 -9.97 4.08
C SER A 135 -2.19 -10.67 3.83
N LEU A 136 -3.24 -10.25 4.56
CA LEU A 136 -4.58 -10.80 4.39
C LEU A 136 -5.11 -10.54 2.97
N VAL A 137 -5.03 -9.29 2.47
CA VAL A 137 -5.43 -8.95 1.09
C VAL A 137 -4.64 -9.74 0.06
N GLY A 138 -3.33 -9.92 0.27
CA GLY A 138 -2.48 -10.76 -0.58
C GLY A 138 -3.03 -12.19 -0.68
N LEU A 139 -3.29 -12.83 0.47
CA LEU A 139 -3.89 -14.17 0.53
C LEU A 139 -5.26 -14.22 -0.15
N LEU A 140 -6.13 -13.22 0.08
CA LEU A 140 -7.47 -13.18 -0.50
C LEU A 140 -7.41 -13.05 -2.04
N CYS A 141 -6.52 -12.23 -2.58
CA CYS A 141 -6.30 -12.11 -4.02
C CYS A 141 -5.81 -13.41 -4.64
N GLU A 142 -4.85 -14.09 -4.02
CA GLU A 142 -4.36 -15.40 -4.46
C GLU A 142 -5.47 -16.46 -4.44
N ARG A 143 -6.29 -16.51 -3.38
CA ARG A 143 -7.45 -17.41 -3.28
C ARG A 143 -8.52 -17.12 -4.33
N ALA A 144 -8.62 -15.87 -4.77
CA ALA A 144 -9.48 -15.47 -5.89
C ALA A 144 -8.88 -15.77 -7.27
N GLY A 145 -7.67 -16.34 -7.34
CA GLY A 145 -7.02 -16.79 -8.58
C GLY A 145 -6.12 -15.74 -9.24
N LEU A 146 -5.79 -14.64 -8.57
CA LEU A 146 -4.87 -13.64 -9.12
C LEU A 146 -3.41 -14.00 -8.83
N ALA A 147 -2.54 -13.86 -9.84
CA ALA A 147 -1.10 -13.81 -9.63
C ALA A 147 -0.74 -12.53 -8.88
N THR A 148 -0.42 -12.63 -7.59
CA THR A 148 -0.30 -11.50 -6.68
C THR A 148 1.14 -11.28 -6.23
N ARG A 149 1.54 -10.03 -6.00
CA ARG A 149 2.76 -9.66 -5.27
C ARG A 149 2.43 -8.68 -4.17
N VAL A 150 3.01 -8.95 -3.00
CA VAL A 150 2.97 -8.09 -1.82
C VAL A 150 4.33 -7.42 -1.69
N ALA A 151 4.36 -6.10 -1.47
CA ALA A 151 5.61 -5.33 -1.43
C ALA A 151 5.45 -4.00 -0.66
N GLY A 152 6.54 -3.28 -0.51
CA GLY A 152 6.61 -1.94 0.07
C GLY A 152 7.17 -1.93 1.48
N ASN A 153 6.50 -1.27 2.43
CA ASN A 153 6.98 -1.16 3.82
C ASN A 153 7.09 -2.51 4.55
N ILE A 154 6.40 -3.54 4.07
CA ILE A 154 6.43 -4.92 4.62
C ILE A 154 7.68 -5.69 4.17
N SER A 155 8.50 -5.13 3.29
CA SER A 155 9.56 -5.83 2.55
C SER A 155 9.07 -7.09 1.78
N PRO A 156 9.63 -7.34 0.60
CA PRO A 156 10.68 -6.54 -0.06
C PRO A 156 10.18 -5.21 -0.65
N ALA A 157 11.10 -4.31 -1.00
CA ALA A 157 10.80 -3.05 -1.67
C ALA A 157 10.06 -3.30 -3.01
N ALA A 158 9.09 -2.44 -3.36
CA ALA A 158 8.25 -2.65 -4.56
C ALA A 158 9.08 -2.64 -5.87
N LEU A 159 10.12 -1.80 -5.95
CA LEU A 159 11.03 -1.77 -7.09
C LEU A 159 11.88 -3.04 -7.21
N ASP A 160 12.27 -3.68 -6.10
CA ASP A 160 13.02 -4.94 -6.15
C ASP A 160 12.12 -6.06 -6.70
N VAL A 161 10.89 -6.19 -6.19
CA VAL A 161 9.93 -7.16 -6.70
C VAL A 161 9.62 -6.91 -8.18
N LEU A 162 9.43 -5.64 -8.58
CA LEU A 162 9.17 -5.30 -9.97
C LEU A 162 10.36 -5.67 -10.87
N ARG A 163 11.59 -5.40 -10.43
CA ARG A 163 12.81 -5.77 -11.16
C ARG A 163 12.90 -7.29 -11.32
N GLU A 164 12.66 -8.05 -10.24
CA GLU A 164 12.71 -9.51 -10.27
C GLU A 164 11.70 -10.12 -11.24
N VAL A 165 10.45 -9.65 -11.24
CA VAL A 165 9.43 -10.19 -12.15
C VAL A 165 9.70 -9.80 -13.60
N LEU A 166 10.28 -8.62 -13.86
CA LEU A 166 10.71 -8.22 -15.20
C LEU A 166 11.93 -9.01 -15.70
N ASP A 167 12.84 -9.37 -14.80
CA ASP A 167 14.02 -10.19 -15.14
C ASP A 167 13.66 -11.67 -15.35
N ALA A 168 12.57 -12.12 -14.74
CA ALA A 168 12.04 -13.48 -14.94
C ALA A 168 11.21 -13.63 -16.23
N GLU A 169 10.90 -12.54 -16.94
CA GLU A 169 10.19 -12.64 -18.22
C GLU A 169 11.05 -13.38 -19.24
N PRO A 170 10.50 -14.39 -19.96
CA PRO A 170 11.24 -15.05 -21.05
C PRO A 170 11.61 -14.03 -22.13
N ALA A 171 12.82 -14.14 -22.67
CA ALA A 171 13.22 -13.32 -23.81
C ALA A 171 12.20 -13.47 -24.95
N PRO A 172 11.85 -12.37 -25.65
CA PRO A 172 10.92 -12.45 -26.77
C PRO A 172 11.43 -13.45 -27.80
N GLN A 173 10.67 -14.53 -27.99
CA GLN A 173 11.01 -15.49 -29.05
C GLN A 173 10.72 -14.85 -30.39
N PRO A 174 11.57 -15.03 -31.45
CA PRO A 174 11.25 -14.60 -32.76
C PRO A 174 9.94 -15.28 -33.19
N VAL A 175 8.92 -14.49 -33.50
CA VAL A 175 7.66 -15.02 -34.07
C VAL A 175 8.01 -15.51 -35.49
N GLU A 176 8.06 -16.82 -35.69
CA GLU A 176 8.09 -17.38 -37.04
C GLU A 176 6.81 -16.96 -37.76
N ALA A 177 6.92 -16.40 -38.94
CA ALA A 177 5.84 -15.73 -39.69
C ALA A 177 4.64 -16.64 -40.04
N ASP A 178 4.72 -17.94 -39.79
CA ASP A 178 3.72 -18.96 -40.12
C ASP A 178 3.12 -19.69 -38.91
N ALA A 179 3.38 -19.24 -37.65
CA ALA A 179 2.75 -19.86 -36.52
C ALA A 179 1.29 -19.37 -36.41
N GLU A 180 0.31 -20.29 -36.58
CA GLU A 180 -1.08 -20.06 -36.14
C GLU A 180 -1.05 -19.47 -34.72
N ALA A 181 -1.87 -18.40 -34.49
CA ALA A 181 -1.87 -17.58 -33.31
C ALA A 181 -1.78 -18.47 -32.02
N ALA A 182 -0.56 -18.60 -31.50
CA ALA A 182 -0.35 -19.23 -30.19
C ALA A 182 -1.16 -18.44 -29.17
N GLU A 183 -1.91 -19.14 -28.33
CA GLU A 183 -2.59 -18.51 -27.20
C GLU A 183 -1.56 -17.64 -26.45
N PRO A 184 -1.92 -16.40 -26.05
CA PRO A 184 -0.98 -15.54 -25.34
C PRO A 184 -0.50 -16.30 -24.11
N VAL A 185 0.80 -16.60 -24.05
CA VAL A 185 1.44 -17.15 -22.86
C VAL A 185 1.09 -16.21 -21.71
N ALA A 186 0.37 -16.72 -20.72
CA ALA A 186 -0.02 -15.93 -19.55
C ALA A 186 1.22 -15.19 -19.04
N GLY A 187 1.18 -13.85 -19.07
CA GLY A 187 2.33 -13.03 -18.75
C GLY A 187 2.86 -13.37 -17.37
N THR A 188 4.16 -13.40 -17.21
CA THR A 188 4.84 -13.66 -15.92
C THR A 188 4.62 -12.52 -14.92
N LEU A 189 4.09 -11.37 -15.39
CA LEU A 189 3.84 -10.20 -14.55
C LEU A 189 2.63 -10.40 -13.63
N PRO A 190 2.67 -9.87 -12.39
CA PRO A 190 1.59 -9.97 -11.44
C PRO A 190 0.30 -9.33 -11.98
N GLN A 191 -0.84 -9.96 -11.68
CA GLN A 191 -2.16 -9.40 -11.98
C GLN A 191 -2.62 -8.43 -10.88
N ALA A 192 -2.04 -8.55 -9.68
CA ALA A 192 -2.32 -7.67 -8.55
C ALA A 192 -1.05 -7.31 -7.78
N TRP A 193 -0.93 -6.04 -7.40
CA TRP A 193 0.07 -5.50 -6.48
C TRP A 193 -0.62 -5.07 -5.20
N ILE A 194 -0.16 -5.59 -4.07
CA ILE A 194 -0.64 -5.23 -2.74
C ILE A 194 0.48 -4.50 -2.04
N LEU A 195 0.29 -3.20 -1.81
CA LEU A 195 1.33 -2.32 -1.30
C LEU A 195 1.04 -1.90 0.14
N GLU A 196 1.93 -2.30 1.06
CA GLU A 196 1.98 -1.67 2.37
C GLU A 196 2.78 -0.37 2.29
N LEU A 197 2.18 0.76 2.69
CA LEU A 197 2.81 2.07 2.57
C LEU A 197 2.90 2.77 3.92
N SER A 198 4.10 3.22 4.29
CA SER A 198 4.31 4.11 5.43
C SER A 198 4.00 5.57 5.06
N SER A 199 3.78 6.42 6.09
CA SER A 199 3.64 7.85 5.87
C SER A 199 4.92 8.48 5.29
N PHE A 200 6.08 7.92 5.61
CA PHE A 200 7.38 8.37 5.08
C PHE A 200 7.50 8.14 3.57
N GLN A 201 7.07 6.95 3.09
CA GLN A 201 7.04 6.65 1.66
C GLN A 201 6.02 7.52 0.93
N LEU A 202 4.83 7.72 1.53
CA LEU A 202 3.78 8.53 0.94
C LEU A 202 4.13 10.02 0.88
N HIS A 203 5.01 10.54 1.76
CA HIS A 203 5.49 11.93 1.72
C HIS A 203 6.10 12.31 0.36
N THR A 204 6.77 11.39 -0.29
CA THR A 204 7.43 11.57 -1.59
C THR A 204 6.78 10.76 -2.73
N THR A 205 5.48 10.47 -2.59
CA THR A 205 4.66 9.79 -3.59
C THR A 205 3.61 10.75 -4.14
N PHE A 206 3.50 10.88 -5.47
CA PHE A 206 2.65 11.87 -6.12
C PHE A 206 1.77 11.31 -7.24
N SER A 207 2.24 10.27 -7.95
CA SER A 207 1.59 9.75 -9.16
C SER A 207 0.99 8.34 -9.00
N LEU A 208 1.00 7.80 -7.77
CA LEU A 208 0.41 6.48 -7.50
C LEU A 208 -1.09 6.50 -7.80
N GLN A 209 -1.53 5.59 -8.67
CA GLN A 209 -2.94 5.36 -9.01
C GLN A 209 -3.31 3.94 -8.58
N ALA A 210 -3.78 3.81 -7.34
CA ALA A 210 -4.31 2.54 -6.85
C ALA A 210 -5.77 2.35 -7.31
N ASP A 211 -6.20 1.12 -7.64
CA ASP A 211 -7.61 0.81 -7.88
C ASP A 211 -8.43 0.94 -6.61
N ALA A 212 -7.88 0.50 -5.47
CA ALA A 212 -8.47 0.66 -4.15
C ALA A 212 -7.40 0.98 -3.11
N ALA A 213 -7.70 1.85 -2.17
CA ALA A 213 -6.77 2.17 -1.08
C ALA A 213 -7.48 2.43 0.24
N THR A 214 -6.75 2.24 1.34
CA THR A 214 -7.26 2.51 2.68
C THR A 214 -6.25 3.22 3.57
N VAL A 215 -6.77 4.10 4.42
CA VAL A 215 -6.13 4.53 5.66
C VAL A 215 -6.88 3.84 6.80
N LEU A 216 -6.28 2.84 7.43
CA LEU A 216 -6.95 1.99 8.42
C LEU A 216 -7.35 2.73 9.69
N ASN A 217 -6.47 3.59 10.17
CA ASN A 217 -6.65 4.40 11.37
C ASN A 217 -5.54 5.45 11.47
N LEU A 218 -5.79 6.48 12.29
CA LEU A 218 -4.83 7.55 12.60
C LEU A 218 -4.76 7.75 14.11
N SER A 219 -3.64 7.41 14.70
CA SER A 219 -3.29 7.77 16.08
C SER A 219 -1.92 8.40 16.13
N GLN A 220 -1.60 9.06 17.23
CA GLN A 220 -0.34 9.75 17.39
C GLN A 220 0.85 8.79 17.22
N ASP A 221 1.66 9.05 16.19
CA ASP A 221 2.89 8.32 15.89
C ASP A 221 3.79 9.19 15.00
N HIS A 222 5.10 9.00 15.04
CA HIS A 222 6.08 9.66 14.14
C HIS A 222 6.00 11.21 14.08
N LEU A 223 5.56 11.89 15.14
CA LEU A 223 5.45 13.35 15.15
C LEU A 223 6.82 14.05 15.16
N ASP A 224 7.86 13.36 15.61
CA ASP A 224 9.25 13.81 15.50
C ASP A 224 9.72 13.97 14.04
N TRP A 225 9.11 13.24 13.13
CA TRP A 225 9.37 13.28 11.69
C TRP A 225 8.41 14.24 10.95
N HIS A 226 7.11 14.15 11.20
CA HIS A 226 6.06 14.91 10.49
C HIS A 226 5.79 16.29 11.08
N GLY A 227 6.18 16.52 12.36
CA GLY A 227 5.90 17.75 13.09
C GLY A 227 4.57 17.70 13.85
N ASP A 228 3.45 17.42 13.18
CA ASP A 228 2.13 17.35 13.79
C ASP A 228 1.21 16.31 13.14
N MET A 229 0.04 16.09 13.75
CA MET A 229 -0.96 15.13 13.26
C MET A 229 -1.57 15.54 11.92
N ALA A 230 -1.66 16.81 11.60
CA ALA A 230 -2.24 17.27 10.34
C ALA A 230 -1.30 16.95 9.16
N ALA A 231 0.01 17.18 9.34
CA ALA A 231 1.03 16.79 8.36
C ALA A 231 1.10 15.26 8.19
N TYR A 232 1.03 14.50 9.30
CA TYR A 232 0.99 13.04 9.28
C TYR A 232 -0.22 12.50 8.50
N ALA A 233 -1.42 13.03 8.78
CA ALA A 233 -2.64 12.67 8.07
C ALA A 233 -2.58 13.06 6.59
N LYS A 234 -2.06 14.26 6.27
CA LYS A 234 -1.88 14.75 4.90
C LYS A 234 -0.97 13.84 4.08
N ASP A 235 0.14 13.38 4.65
CA ASP A 235 1.04 12.46 3.96
C ASP A 235 0.37 11.12 3.70
N LYS A 236 -0.36 10.56 4.68
CA LYS A 236 -1.12 9.33 4.46
C LYS A 236 -2.23 9.48 3.41
N ALA A 237 -2.89 10.63 3.34
CA ALA A 237 -3.94 10.89 2.37
C ALA A 237 -3.45 10.86 0.90
N ARG A 238 -2.12 10.97 0.65
CA ARG A 238 -1.53 10.81 -0.69
C ARG A 238 -1.69 9.41 -1.29
N ILE A 239 -2.13 8.44 -0.49
CA ILE A 239 -2.45 7.09 -0.95
C ILE A 239 -3.64 7.08 -1.92
N PHE A 240 -4.49 8.10 -1.86
CA PHE A 240 -5.69 8.23 -2.67
C PHE A 240 -5.39 9.01 -3.96
N GLY A 241 -5.27 8.30 -5.08
CA GLY A 241 -5.24 8.87 -6.42
C GLY A 241 -6.63 9.37 -6.85
N GLU A 242 -6.69 9.99 -8.02
CA GLU A 242 -7.94 10.59 -8.54
C GLU A 242 -9.06 9.57 -8.79
N GLN A 243 -8.72 8.35 -9.21
CA GLN A 243 -9.68 7.29 -9.55
C GLN A 243 -9.73 6.17 -8.51
N THR A 244 -9.04 6.35 -7.40
CA THR A 244 -8.94 5.34 -6.34
C THR A 244 -10.26 5.21 -5.59
N VAL A 245 -10.80 3.99 -5.50
CA VAL A 245 -11.89 3.68 -4.56
C VAL A 245 -11.34 3.82 -3.13
N ARG A 246 -11.91 4.75 -2.37
CA ARG A 246 -11.48 5.05 -0.99
C ARG A 246 -12.17 4.14 0.00
N ILE A 247 -11.41 3.29 0.67
CA ILE A 247 -11.93 2.43 1.74
C ILE A 247 -11.63 3.11 3.08
N LEU A 248 -12.65 3.65 3.73
CA LEU A 248 -12.50 4.52 4.90
C LEU A 248 -13.07 3.87 6.17
N ASN A 249 -12.30 3.97 7.26
CA ASN A 249 -12.74 3.53 8.58
C ASN A 249 -13.69 4.57 9.19
N ARG A 250 -15.00 4.24 9.31
CA ARG A 250 -15.99 5.15 9.89
C ARG A 250 -15.88 5.32 11.41
N ASP A 251 -15.11 4.45 12.08
CA ASP A 251 -14.85 4.57 13.51
C ASP A 251 -13.72 5.56 13.82
N ASP A 252 -13.03 6.08 12.80
CA ASP A 252 -11.96 7.06 12.92
C ASP A 252 -12.32 8.38 12.21
N ALA A 253 -12.60 9.41 13.01
CA ALA A 253 -13.01 10.70 12.48
C ALA A 253 -11.94 11.38 11.61
N LEU A 254 -10.64 11.17 11.89
CA LEU A 254 -9.56 11.74 11.08
C LEU A 254 -9.49 11.06 9.71
N VAL A 255 -9.77 9.75 9.65
CA VAL A 255 -9.87 9.02 8.38
C VAL A 255 -11.10 9.46 7.60
N MET A 256 -12.24 9.66 8.26
CA MET A 256 -13.47 10.13 7.59
C MET A 256 -13.33 11.54 7.00
N HIS A 257 -12.48 12.39 7.56
CA HIS A 257 -12.17 13.70 6.94
C HIS A 257 -11.41 13.58 5.60
N MET A 258 -10.94 12.39 5.23
CA MET A 258 -10.32 12.13 3.92
C MET A 258 -11.34 11.74 2.84
N ALA A 259 -12.64 11.69 3.17
CA ALA A 259 -13.69 11.47 2.19
C ALA A 259 -13.73 12.61 1.16
N ASP A 260 -13.97 12.24 -0.10
CA ASP A 260 -14.09 13.19 -1.20
C ASP A 260 -15.44 12.92 -1.90
N PRO A 261 -16.31 13.91 -1.99
CA PRO A 261 -17.63 13.72 -2.62
C PRO A 261 -17.56 13.33 -4.10
N LEU A 262 -16.43 13.52 -4.76
CA LEU A 262 -16.21 13.16 -6.16
C LEU A 262 -15.62 11.77 -6.36
N ALA A 263 -15.13 11.14 -5.29
CA ALA A 263 -14.51 9.82 -5.32
C ALA A 263 -15.48 8.74 -4.83
N GLU A 264 -15.40 7.57 -5.43
CA GLU A 264 -16.10 6.38 -4.92
C GLU A 264 -15.56 6.04 -3.53
N THR A 265 -16.47 5.93 -2.56
CA THR A 265 -16.12 5.68 -1.16
C THR A 265 -16.93 4.51 -0.62
N VAL A 266 -16.24 3.57 0.00
CA VAL A 266 -16.80 2.44 0.75
C VAL A 266 -16.32 2.57 2.19
N THR A 267 -17.21 2.42 3.16
CA THR A 267 -16.84 2.50 4.57
C THR A 267 -16.80 1.13 5.23
N PHE A 268 -15.93 0.98 6.22
CA PHE A 268 -15.94 -0.16 7.14
C PHE A 268 -15.87 0.33 8.59
N GLY A 269 -16.26 -0.52 9.54
CA GLY A 269 -16.21 -0.21 10.96
C GLY A 269 -16.81 -1.31 11.81
N THR A 270 -16.74 -1.15 13.14
CA THR A 270 -17.19 -2.15 14.12
C THR A 270 -18.68 -2.07 14.44
N GLY A 271 -19.36 -1.01 14.02
CA GLY A 271 -20.81 -0.90 14.10
C GLY A 271 -21.53 -1.54 12.91
N GLU A 272 -22.87 -1.62 13.00
CA GLU A 272 -23.72 -2.13 11.91
C GLU A 272 -23.59 -1.27 10.66
N PRO A 273 -23.42 -1.88 9.46
CA PRO A 273 -23.29 -1.13 8.23
C PRO A 273 -24.67 -0.58 7.80
N ALA A 274 -24.73 0.70 7.45
CA ALA A 274 -25.99 1.40 7.12
C ALA A 274 -26.05 1.97 5.70
N GLU A 275 -24.90 2.26 5.10
CA GLU A 275 -24.80 2.76 3.73
C GLU A 275 -24.59 1.60 2.75
N VAL A 276 -25.16 1.69 1.55
CA VAL A 276 -24.98 0.67 0.50
C VAL A 276 -23.48 0.38 0.31
N ASP A 277 -23.16 -0.90 0.19
CA ASP A 277 -21.80 -1.44 0.06
C ASP A 277 -20.86 -1.23 1.26
N SER A 278 -21.29 -0.56 2.34
CA SER A 278 -20.51 -0.46 3.56
C SER A 278 -20.38 -1.81 4.29
N PHE A 279 -19.30 -1.98 5.03
CA PHE A 279 -18.98 -3.20 5.79
C PHE A 279 -19.03 -2.93 7.29
N GLY A 280 -19.46 -3.92 8.09
CA GLY A 280 -19.55 -3.76 9.53
C GLY A 280 -19.79 -5.06 10.28
N LEU A 281 -20.01 -4.92 11.59
CA LEU A 281 -20.35 -6.02 12.47
C LEU A 281 -21.82 -5.94 12.88
N VAL A 282 -22.52 -7.07 12.80
CA VAL A 282 -23.90 -7.22 13.30
C VAL A 282 -23.86 -8.18 14.49
N ASN A 283 -24.39 -7.74 15.62
CA ASN A 283 -24.54 -8.61 16.79
C ASN A 283 -25.90 -9.28 16.75
N GLU A 284 -25.89 -10.60 16.64
CA GLU A 284 -27.11 -11.40 16.75
C GLU A 284 -26.97 -12.42 17.89
N ARG A 285 -27.70 -12.16 18.97
CA ARG A 285 -27.71 -13.05 20.17
C ARG A 285 -26.32 -13.30 20.77
N GLY A 286 -25.44 -12.30 20.75
CA GLY A 286 -24.09 -12.40 21.27
C GLY A 286 -23.04 -12.88 20.26
N ILE A 287 -23.42 -13.28 19.05
CA ILE A 287 -22.53 -13.65 17.97
C ILE A 287 -22.35 -12.44 17.07
N PHE A 288 -21.10 -12.01 16.87
CA PHE A 288 -20.77 -10.98 15.90
C PHE A 288 -20.58 -11.58 14.51
N TRP A 289 -21.21 -10.96 13.52
CA TRP A 289 -21.14 -11.35 12.12
C TRP A 289 -20.44 -10.25 11.30
N LEU A 290 -19.48 -10.61 10.48
CA LEU A 290 -19.03 -9.74 9.40
C LEU A 290 -20.21 -9.59 8.42
N ALA A 291 -20.54 -8.35 8.08
CA ALA A 291 -21.71 -8.06 7.26
C ALA A 291 -21.44 -6.95 6.24
N GLN A 292 -22.21 -6.93 5.16
CA GLN A 292 -22.26 -5.86 4.17
C GLN A 292 -23.67 -5.30 4.13
N ALA A 293 -23.84 -3.98 4.05
CA ALA A 293 -25.11 -3.38 3.73
C ALA A 293 -25.43 -3.53 2.24
N VAL A 294 -26.59 -4.09 1.95
CA VAL A 294 -27.10 -4.25 0.59
C VAL A 294 -28.46 -3.54 0.49
N PRO A 295 -28.88 -3.07 -0.70
CA PRO A 295 -30.24 -2.55 -0.86
C PRO A 295 -31.30 -3.56 -0.40
N SER A 296 -32.30 -3.10 0.35
CA SER A 296 -33.40 -3.95 0.85
C SER A 296 -34.43 -4.27 -0.23
N GLU A 297 -34.50 -3.46 -1.28
CA GLU A 297 -35.35 -3.63 -2.47
C GLU A 297 -34.52 -3.42 -3.73
N GLU A 298 -34.94 -4.01 -4.86
CA GLU A 298 -34.32 -3.73 -6.15
C GLU A 298 -34.43 -2.24 -6.48
N VAL A 299 -33.30 -1.55 -6.49
CA VAL A 299 -33.25 -0.14 -6.85
C VAL A 299 -33.38 -0.03 -8.37
N ILE A 300 -34.56 0.35 -8.85
CA ILE A 300 -34.74 0.70 -10.26
C ILE A 300 -34.09 2.06 -10.47
N GLU A 301 -32.92 2.08 -11.10
CA GLU A 301 -32.23 3.31 -11.52
C GLU A 301 -33.16 4.16 -12.42
N LYS A 302 -33.76 5.20 -11.90
CA LYS A 302 -34.47 6.22 -12.69
C LYS A 302 -33.41 7.19 -13.23
N LYS A 303 -33.38 7.38 -14.55
CA LYS A 303 -32.55 8.43 -15.17
C LYS A 303 -32.89 9.79 -14.57
N ARG A 304 -31.97 10.38 -13.78
CA ARG A 304 -32.16 11.69 -13.14
C ARG A 304 -32.05 12.83 -14.15
N ARG A 305 -32.90 13.82 -13.97
CA ARG A 305 -32.81 15.12 -14.66
C ARG A 305 -32.02 16.10 -13.78
N LYS A 306 -31.42 17.12 -14.40
CA LYS A 306 -30.50 18.09 -13.76
C LYS A 306 -31.10 18.85 -12.56
N ASN A 307 -32.45 18.84 -12.39
CA ASN A 307 -33.18 19.54 -11.34
C ASN A 307 -33.92 18.61 -10.36
N ASP A 308 -33.67 17.31 -10.40
CA ASP A 308 -34.28 16.39 -9.45
C ASP A 308 -33.71 16.59 -8.05
N PRO A 309 -34.53 16.52 -6.97
CA PRO A 309 -34.04 16.63 -5.60
C PRO A 309 -33.00 15.55 -5.30
N ALA A 310 -32.17 15.77 -4.26
CA ALA A 310 -31.18 14.77 -3.83
C ALA A 310 -31.87 13.40 -3.65
N PRO A 311 -31.24 12.28 -4.07
CA PRO A 311 -31.85 10.97 -3.90
C PRO A 311 -32.14 10.71 -2.43
N GLU A 312 -33.30 10.17 -2.13
CA GLU A 312 -33.57 9.64 -0.79
C GLU A 312 -32.57 8.51 -0.49
N PRO A 313 -32.13 8.38 0.77
CA PRO A 313 -31.27 7.25 1.15
C PRO A 313 -31.93 5.92 0.75
N VAL A 314 -31.20 5.08 0.03
CA VAL A 314 -31.69 3.76 -0.35
C VAL A 314 -31.83 2.93 0.92
N PRO A 315 -33.01 2.37 1.24
CA PRO A 315 -33.17 1.48 2.37
C PRO A 315 -32.23 0.29 2.24
N THR A 316 -31.48 0.00 3.29
CA THR A 316 -30.48 -1.07 3.30
C THR A 316 -30.83 -2.15 4.31
N MET A 317 -30.34 -3.34 4.08
CA MET A 317 -30.33 -4.43 5.04
C MET A 317 -28.90 -4.99 5.19
N ALA A 318 -28.53 -5.38 6.41
CA ALA A 318 -27.23 -5.98 6.66
C ALA A 318 -27.23 -7.47 6.25
N LYS A 319 -26.52 -7.78 5.16
CA LYS A 319 -26.28 -9.15 4.72
C LYS A 319 -25.12 -9.75 5.50
N LYS A 320 -25.39 -10.72 6.37
CA LYS A 320 -24.38 -11.46 7.10
C LYS A 320 -23.54 -12.30 6.15
N LEU A 321 -22.22 -12.25 6.29
CA LEU A 321 -21.24 -12.93 5.44
C LEU A 321 -20.65 -14.16 6.14
N MET A 322 -20.11 -13.97 7.35
CA MET A 322 -19.57 -15.04 8.18
C MET A 322 -19.50 -14.61 9.65
N PRO A 323 -19.54 -15.55 10.62
CA PRO A 323 -19.28 -15.22 12.02
C PRO A 323 -17.86 -14.70 12.22
N ALA A 324 -17.68 -13.68 13.07
CA ALA A 324 -16.37 -13.11 13.36
C ALA A 324 -15.46 -14.08 14.14
N ASP A 325 -16.04 -14.98 14.93
CA ASP A 325 -15.32 -16.03 15.66
C ASP A 325 -14.77 -17.16 14.76
N ALA A 326 -15.19 -17.20 13.48
CA ALA A 326 -14.57 -18.05 12.48
C ALA A 326 -13.23 -17.53 11.96
N LEU A 327 -12.83 -16.29 12.32
CA LEU A 327 -11.48 -15.78 12.12
C LEU A 327 -10.52 -16.42 13.12
N LYS A 328 -9.32 -16.79 12.67
CA LYS A 328 -8.27 -17.31 13.57
C LYS A 328 -7.51 -16.18 14.29
N ILE A 329 -7.50 -14.99 13.69
CA ILE A 329 -7.01 -13.76 14.32
C ILE A 329 -8.09 -13.20 15.23
N ARG A 330 -7.77 -13.06 16.51
CA ARG A 330 -8.74 -12.66 17.54
C ARG A 330 -8.82 -11.16 17.72
N GLY A 331 -9.93 -10.73 18.34
CA GLY A 331 -10.15 -9.35 18.72
C GLY A 331 -10.97 -8.53 17.72
N GLN A 332 -11.68 -7.55 18.26
CA GLN A 332 -12.54 -6.68 17.45
C GLN A 332 -11.75 -5.86 16.43
N HIS A 333 -10.51 -5.47 16.76
CA HIS A 333 -9.60 -4.80 15.83
C HIS A 333 -9.25 -5.68 14.64
N ASN A 334 -9.09 -7.00 14.83
CA ASN A 334 -8.85 -7.93 13.73
C ASN A 334 -10.12 -8.23 12.90
N ALA A 335 -11.31 -8.20 13.53
CA ALA A 335 -12.56 -8.19 12.77
C ALA A 335 -12.67 -6.94 11.86
N SER A 336 -12.28 -5.77 12.37
CA SER A 336 -12.19 -4.53 11.58
C SER A 336 -11.16 -4.65 10.44
N ASN A 337 -9.97 -5.21 10.69
CA ASN A 337 -8.96 -5.49 9.67
C ASN A 337 -9.51 -6.43 8.58
N ALA A 338 -10.27 -7.46 8.95
CA ALA A 338 -10.91 -8.38 8.00
C ALA A 338 -11.99 -7.68 7.15
N LEU A 339 -12.77 -6.75 7.73
CA LEU A 339 -13.74 -5.94 6.99
C LEU A 339 -13.05 -5.00 5.99
N ALA A 340 -11.94 -4.36 6.39
CA ALA A 340 -11.12 -3.55 5.49
C ALA A 340 -10.58 -4.37 4.31
N ALA A 341 -10.05 -5.56 4.57
CA ALA A 341 -9.54 -6.47 3.55
C ALA A 341 -10.65 -6.92 2.58
N LEU A 342 -11.84 -7.25 3.09
CA LEU A 342 -13.00 -7.56 2.25
C LEU A 342 -13.40 -6.38 1.37
N ALA A 343 -13.49 -5.18 1.93
CA ALA A 343 -13.85 -3.97 1.20
C ALA A 343 -12.86 -3.68 0.06
N LEU A 344 -11.54 -3.78 0.33
CA LEU A 344 -10.47 -3.61 -0.66
C LEU A 344 -10.59 -4.62 -1.81
N CYS A 345 -10.73 -5.91 -1.48
CA CYS A 345 -10.87 -6.97 -2.49
C CYS A 345 -12.17 -6.83 -3.32
N ARG A 346 -13.26 -6.43 -2.67
CA ARG A 346 -14.54 -6.18 -3.36
C ARG A 346 -14.47 -4.97 -4.30
N ALA A 347 -13.78 -3.91 -3.91
CA ALA A 347 -13.58 -2.72 -4.74
C ALA A 347 -12.88 -3.02 -6.07
N ILE A 348 -12.02 -4.05 -6.13
CA ILE A 348 -11.41 -4.52 -7.38
C ILE A 348 -12.22 -5.63 -8.08
N GLY A 349 -13.44 -5.91 -7.62
CA GLY A 349 -14.39 -6.83 -8.28
C GLY A 349 -14.29 -8.30 -7.87
N LEU A 350 -13.51 -8.69 -6.86
CA LEU A 350 -13.36 -10.09 -6.47
C LEU A 350 -14.62 -10.64 -5.79
N PRO A 351 -15.04 -11.88 -6.09
CA PRO A 351 -16.27 -12.48 -5.54
C PRO A 351 -16.09 -12.91 -4.08
N PHE A 352 -17.17 -12.88 -3.27
CA PHE A 352 -17.11 -13.21 -1.84
C PHE A 352 -16.65 -14.64 -1.52
N ALA A 353 -17.03 -15.63 -2.30
CA ALA A 353 -16.79 -17.02 -1.94
C ALA A 353 -15.31 -17.35 -1.63
N PRO A 354 -14.34 -17.07 -2.52
CA PRO A 354 -12.92 -17.30 -2.20
C PRO A 354 -12.41 -16.38 -1.09
N LEU A 355 -12.92 -15.13 -0.98
CA LEU A 355 -12.51 -14.20 0.08
C LEU A 355 -12.90 -14.71 1.47
N LEU A 356 -14.14 -15.15 1.66
CA LEU A 356 -14.60 -15.68 2.94
C LEU A 356 -13.92 -17.00 3.31
N HIS A 357 -13.48 -17.76 2.31
CA HIS A 357 -12.67 -18.96 2.54
C HIS A 357 -11.27 -18.57 3.03
N GLY A 358 -10.61 -17.65 2.35
CA GLY A 358 -9.29 -17.13 2.73
C GLY A 358 -9.27 -16.50 4.13
N LEU A 359 -10.33 -15.76 4.51
CA LEU A 359 -10.46 -15.20 5.87
C LEU A 359 -10.40 -16.27 6.97
N ARG A 360 -10.99 -17.45 6.74
CA ARG A 360 -10.96 -18.59 7.70
C ARG A 360 -9.59 -19.28 7.77
N GLU A 361 -8.77 -19.13 6.74
CA GLU A 361 -7.46 -19.78 6.66
C GLU A 361 -6.34 -18.92 7.26
N TYR A 362 -6.46 -17.60 7.20
CA TYR A 362 -5.43 -16.67 7.64
C TYR A 362 -5.09 -16.85 9.12
N GLN A 363 -3.82 -17.12 9.41
CA GLN A 363 -3.33 -17.44 10.77
C GLN A 363 -2.86 -16.19 11.56
N GLY A 364 -2.72 -15.05 10.90
CA GLY A 364 -2.05 -13.86 11.45
C GLY A 364 -0.58 -13.78 11.08
N GLU A 365 0.08 -12.73 11.54
CA GLU A 365 1.50 -12.48 11.30
C GLU A 365 2.30 -12.77 12.58
N PRO A 366 3.54 -13.25 12.46
CA PRO A 366 4.44 -13.42 13.60
C PRO A 366 4.58 -12.13 14.41
N HIS A 367 4.58 -12.26 15.73
CA HIS A 367 4.75 -11.15 16.67
C HIS A 367 3.64 -10.09 16.66
N ARG A 368 2.42 -10.44 16.18
CA ARG A 368 1.25 -9.56 16.14
C ARG A 368 0.05 -10.25 16.80
N VAL A 369 -0.05 -10.10 18.12
CA VAL A 369 -1.03 -10.80 18.98
C VAL A 369 -0.99 -12.31 18.65
N GLU A 370 0.21 -12.84 18.47
CA GLU A 370 0.46 -14.23 18.14
C GLU A 370 0.29 -15.11 19.36
N LEU A 371 -0.61 -16.08 19.32
CA LEU A 371 -0.75 -17.06 20.40
C LEU A 371 0.45 -18.00 20.40
N ILE A 372 1.33 -17.88 21.37
CA ILE A 372 2.54 -18.70 21.49
C ILE A 372 2.21 -20.04 22.17
N THR A 373 1.47 -20.02 23.27
CA THR A 373 1.13 -21.23 24.04
C THR A 373 -0.02 -20.97 24.99
N ALA A 374 -0.62 -22.05 25.47
CA ALA A 374 -1.57 -22.02 26.58
C ALA A 374 -1.08 -22.97 27.68
N VAL A 375 -1.04 -22.50 28.92
CA VAL A 375 -0.68 -23.29 30.10
C VAL A 375 -1.85 -23.27 31.08
N GLY A 376 -2.55 -24.38 31.18
CA GLY A 376 -3.83 -24.44 31.89
C GLY A 376 -4.89 -23.58 31.17
N GLU A 377 -5.48 -22.63 31.91
CA GLU A 377 -6.46 -21.68 31.36
C GLU A 377 -5.84 -20.32 30.98
N VAL A 378 -4.50 -20.21 30.99
CA VAL A 378 -3.77 -18.96 30.66
C VAL A 378 -3.15 -19.07 29.28
N GLU A 379 -3.54 -18.14 28.40
CA GLU A 379 -2.97 -18.00 27.07
C GLU A 379 -1.85 -16.95 27.05
N TYR A 380 -0.76 -17.22 26.35
CA TYR A 380 0.41 -16.35 26.21
C TYR A 380 0.53 -15.86 24.79
N TYR A 381 0.53 -14.54 24.63
CA TYR A 381 0.59 -13.89 23.32
C TYR A 381 1.88 -13.11 23.15
N ASP A 382 2.46 -13.14 21.95
CA ASP A 382 3.55 -12.27 21.51
C ASP A 382 2.98 -11.13 20.65
N ASP A 383 3.18 -9.88 21.11
CA ASP A 383 2.84 -8.67 20.37
C ASP A 383 4.03 -7.69 20.34
N SER A 384 5.23 -8.23 20.18
CA SER A 384 6.47 -7.42 20.18
C SER A 384 6.57 -6.44 18.98
N LYS A 385 5.69 -6.54 17.98
CA LYS A 385 5.52 -5.56 16.91
C LYS A 385 4.56 -4.42 17.27
N GLY A 386 3.87 -4.45 18.38
CA GLY A 386 3.06 -3.35 18.91
C GLY A 386 3.97 -2.25 19.47
N THR A 387 4.21 -1.18 18.70
CA THR A 387 5.21 -0.14 19.02
C THR A 387 4.62 1.16 19.51
N ASN A 388 3.30 1.24 19.68
CA ASN A 388 2.62 2.43 20.18
C ASN A 388 1.46 2.07 21.13
N VAL A 389 1.01 3.07 21.91
CA VAL A 389 -0.06 2.89 22.91
C VAL A 389 -1.35 2.36 22.28
N GLY A 390 -1.72 2.82 21.09
CA GLY A 390 -2.94 2.38 20.39
C GLY A 390 -2.91 0.90 20.06
N ALA A 391 -1.76 0.37 19.62
CA ALA A 391 -1.59 -1.06 19.34
C ALA A 391 -1.77 -1.90 20.63
N THR A 392 -1.12 -1.49 21.72
CA THR A 392 -1.24 -2.20 23.01
C THR A 392 -2.67 -2.17 23.56
N VAL A 393 -3.36 -1.04 23.48
CA VAL A 393 -4.77 -0.93 23.91
C VAL A 393 -5.66 -1.85 23.08
N ALA A 394 -5.46 -1.89 21.75
CA ALA A 394 -6.23 -2.77 20.86
C ALA A 394 -6.00 -4.26 21.21
N ALA A 395 -4.75 -4.67 21.45
CA ALA A 395 -4.40 -6.03 21.84
C ALA A 395 -5.03 -6.46 23.17
N LEU A 396 -5.07 -5.55 24.17
CA LEU A 396 -5.65 -5.82 25.50
C LEU A 396 -7.19 -5.79 25.50
N SER A 397 -7.82 -5.13 24.52
CA SER A 397 -9.27 -5.01 24.41
C SER A 397 -9.91 -6.14 23.58
N GLY A 398 -9.14 -6.97 22.92
CA GLY A 398 -9.56 -8.13 22.12
C GLY A 398 -9.39 -9.40 22.85
#